data_ab0ea015609282facbe0fe105fde4541
#
_entry.id   ab0ea015609282facbe0fe105fde4541
#
_cell.length_a   1.000
_cell.length_b   1.000
_cell.length_c   1.000
_cell.angle_alpha   90.00
_cell.angle_beta   90.00
_cell.angle_gamma   90.00
#
_symmetry.space_group_name_H-M   'P 1'
#
loop_
_entity.id
_entity.type
_entity.pdbx_description
1 polymer ?
#
loop_
_entity_poly.entity_id
_entity_poly.type
_entity_poly.pdbx_seq_one_letter_code
_entity_poly.pdbx_strand_id
1 'polypeptide(L)'
;LPAIFSTRSFFRLTSGAIANGPIIITRGYKQTIRIDAIAAKTSSGTCSIQLKINGIVLSASNLITVSNALTEQNLGASVVVDATTASKEIAIEVTSNSSAQDLEVTIAAAITNV
;
A
#
# COMPACT_ATOMS: atom_id res chain seq x y z
N LEU A 1 -29.98 2.80 8.91
CA LEU A 1 -28.99 3.87 8.79
C LEU A 1 -28.03 3.59 7.64
N PRO A 2 -27.63 4.62 6.91
CA PRO A 2 -26.64 4.44 5.87
C PRO A 2 -25.29 4.02 6.46
N ALA A 3 -24.48 3.34 5.67
CA ALA A 3 -23.12 3.01 6.08
C ALA A 3 -22.32 4.30 6.26
N ILE A 4 -21.49 4.33 7.29
CA ILE A 4 -20.64 5.46 7.58
C ILE A 4 -19.20 5.08 7.23
N PHE A 5 -18.55 5.93 6.45
CA PHE A 5 -17.17 5.74 6.03
C PHE A 5 -16.31 6.82 6.66
N SER A 6 -15.22 6.42 7.28
CA SER A 6 -14.20 7.32 7.79
C SER A 6 -12.95 7.17 6.96
N THR A 7 -12.44 8.26 6.41
CA THR A 7 -11.19 8.25 5.65
C THR A 7 -10.05 7.89 6.57
N ARG A 8 -9.18 7.01 6.09
CA ARG A 8 -7.96 6.64 6.80
C ARG A 8 -6.83 6.45 5.80
N SER A 9 -5.68 7.02 6.13
CA SER A 9 -4.47 6.82 5.33
C SER A 9 -3.42 6.11 6.16
N PHE A 10 -2.70 5.21 5.51
CA PHE A 10 -1.54 4.55 6.10
C PHE A 10 -0.30 5.06 5.39
N PHE A 11 0.67 5.52 6.16
CA PHE A 11 1.90 6.06 5.62
C PHE A 11 3.10 5.29 6.17
N ARG A 12 4.05 5.00 5.30
CA ARG A 12 5.31 4.39 5.70
C ARG A 12 6.47 5.03 4.94
N LEU A 13 7.44 5.54 5.70
CA LEU A 13 8.74 5.96 5.16
C LEU A 13 9.78 4.89 5.50
N THR A 14 10.46 4.39 4.49
CA THR A 14 11.62 3.52 4.66
C THR A 14 12.85 4.34 4.29
N SER A 15 13.66 4.70 5.28
CA SER A 15 14.82 5.55 5.09
C SER A 15 16.01 4.78 4.52
N GLY A 16 16.84 5.47 3.74
CA GLY A 16 18.08 4.92 3.22
C GLY A 16 17.87 4.05 2.00
N ALA A 17 18.85 3.19 1.74
CA ALA A 17 18.83 2.31 0.57
C ALA A 17 17.70 1.29 0.67
N ILE A 18 16.95 1.17 -0.42
CA ILE A 18 15.82 0.23 -0.50
C ILE A 18 16.31 -1.07 -1.12
N ALA A 19 15.84 -2.19 -0.60
CA ALA A 19 16.11 -3.50 -1.14
C ALA A 19 14.83 -4.11 -1.71
N ASN A 20 14.96 -5.01 -2.67
CA ASN A 20 13.82 -5.83 -3.11
C ASN A 20 13.31 -6.65 -1.94
N GLY A 21 12.00 -6.82 -1.85
CA GLY A 21 11.38 -7.61 -0.80
C GLY A 21 10.16 -6.92 -0.22
N PRO A 22 9.54 -7.53 0.80
CA PRO A 22 8.34 -6.97 1.40
C PRO A 22 8.64 -5.83 2.38
N ILE A 23 7.75 -4.84 2.39
CA ILE A 23 7.73 -3.77 3.41
C ILE A 23 6.33 -3.75 3.99
N ILE A 24 6.24 -3.94 5.30
CA ILE A 24 4.95 -3.95 5.99
C ILE A 24 4.47 -2.53 6.21
N ILE A 25 3.25 -2.24 5.77
CA ILE A 25 2.63 -0.92 5.97
C ILE A 25 1.86 -0.89 7.29
N THR A 26 1.02 -1.90 7.54
CA THR A 26 0.28 -1.99 8.78
C THR A 26 -0.12 -3.43 9.07
N ARG A 27 -0.32 -3.72 10.34
CA ARG A 27 -0.75 -5.02 10.84
C ARG A 27 -1.80 -4.85 11.92
N GLY A 28 -2.59 -5.89 12.13
CA GLY A 28 -3.51 -5.96 13.26
C GLY A 28 -4.66 -4.97 13.21
N TYR A 29 -5.06 -4.53 12.02
CA TYR A 29 -6.22 -3.66 11.89
C TYR A 29 -7.47 -4.38 12.42
N LYS A 30 -8.35 -3.61 13.06
CA LYS A 30 -9.51 -4.17 13.76
C LYS A 30 -10.83 -3.93 13.06
N GLN A 31 -10.83 -3.18 12.00
CA GLN A 31 -12.02 -2.82 11.24
C GLN A 31 -11.82 -3.21 9.79
N THR A 32 -12.92 -3.51 9.11
CA THR A 32 -12.87 -3.75 7.67
C THR A 32 -12.50 -2.45 6.96
N ILE A 33 -11.52 -2.52 6.07
CA ILE A 33 -10.96 -1.37 5.39
C ILE A 33 -11.18 -1.53 3.89
N ARG A 34 -11.58 -0.45 3.23
CA ARG A 34 -11.61 -0.38 1.77
C ARG A 34 -10.39 0.42 1.31
N ILE A 35 -9.56 -0.19 0.49
CA ILE A 35 -8.36 0.48 -0.04
C ILE A 35 -8.72 1.06 -1.41
N ASP A 36 -8.53 2.36 -1.57
CA ASP A 36 -8.93 3.09 -2.77
C ASP A 36 -7.77 3.44 -3.69
N ALA A 37 -6.62 3.78 -3.14
CA ALA A 37 -5.47 4.23 -3.92
C ALA A 37 -4.16 3.98 -3.17
N ILE A 38 -3.08 3.97 -3.94
CA ILE A 38 -1.72 3.91 -3.39
C ILE A 38 -0.89 4.98 -4.08
N ALA A 39 -0.09 5.70 -3.30
CA ALA A 39 0.82 6.72 -3.80
C ALA A 39 2.21 6.46 -3.26
N ALA A 40 3.23 6.71 -4.07
CA ALA A 40 4.60 6.43 -3.65
C ALA A 40 5.60 7.35 -4.34
N LYS A 41 6.75 7.51 -3.68
CA LYS A 41 7.83 8.37 -4.13
C LYS A 41 9.14 7.92 -3.49
N THR A 42 10.25 8.11 -4.19
CA THR A 42 11.61 7.96 -3.63
C THR A 42 12.31 9.30 -3.62
N SER A 43 13.37 9.44 -2.83
CA SER A 43 14.22 10.63 -2.91
C SER A 43 15.16 10.56 -4.10
N SER A 44 15.55 9.36 -4.50
CA SER A 44 16.40 9.11 -5.68
C SER A 44 16.25 7.66 -6.10
N GLY A 45 16.69 7.35 -7.34
CA GLY A 45 16.57 6.01 -7.88
C GLY A 45 15.14 5.63 -8.22
N THR A 46 14.94 4.38 -8.60
CA THR A 46 13.63 3.86 -8.99
C THR A 46 13.42 2.46 -8.43
N CYS A 47 12.16 2.09 -8.28
CA CYS A 47 11.76 0.72 -7.98
C CYS A 47 10.32 0.51 -8.44
N SER A 48 9.88 -0.73 -8.40
CA SER A 48 8.47 -1.04 -8.60
C SER A 48 7.90 -1.56 -7.28
N ILE A 49 6.66 -1.22 -7.00
CA ILE A 49 5.97 -1.73 -5.81
C ILE A 49 4.64 -2.36 -6.23
N GLN A 50 4.21 -3.34 -5.47
CA GLN A 50 2.95 -4.01 -5.68
C GLN A 50 2.30 -4.28 -4.33
N LEU A 51 1.00 -4.01 -4.24
CA LEU A 51 0.27 -4.16 -2.98
C LEU A 51 0.07 -5.64 -2.64
N LYS A 52 0.32 -5.98 -1.39
CA LYS A 52 0.06 -7.32 -0.83
C LYS A 52 -0.92 -7.21 0.33
N ILE A 53 -1.94 -8.03 0.30
CA ILE A 53 -2.92 -8.11 1.38
C ILE A 53 -2.82 -9.50 2.00
N ASN A 54 -2.52 -9.55 3.30
CA ASN A 54 -2.39 -10.81 4.04
C ASN A 54 -1.41 -11.79 3.38
N GLY A 55 -0.29 -11.25 2.86
CA GLY A 55 0.75 -12.06 2.22
C GLY A 55 0.50 -12.42 0.78
N ILE A 56 -0.64 -12.03 0.20
CA ILE A 56 -1.02 -12.36 -1.18
C ILE A 56 -0.87 -11.11 -2.04
N VAL A 57 -0.08 -11.22 -3.11
CA VAL A 57 0.08 -10.14 -4.09
C VAL A 57 -1.21 -9.99 -4.88
N LEU A 58 -1.71 -8.76 -4.98
CA LEU A 58 -2.85 -8.47 -5.84
C LEU A 58 -2.42 -8.57 -7.31
N SER A 59 -3.36 -8.41 -8.23
CA SER A 59 -3.08 -8.58 -9.65
C SER A 59 -1.98 -7.65 -10.15
N ALA A 60 -1.37 -8.01 -11.30
CA ALA A 60 -0.31 -7.21 -11.90
C ALA A 60 -0.73 -5.77 -12.21
N SER A 61 -2.02 -5.51 -12.33
CA SER A 61 -2.56 -4.16 -12.55
C SER A 61 -2.27 -3.20 -11.40
N ASN A 62 -1.84 -3.71 -10.25
CA ASN A 62 -1.49 -2.88 -9.08
C ASN A 62 0.00 -2.55 -9.01
N LEU A 63 0.78 -2.94 -10.01
CA LEU A 63 2.21 -2.65 -10.05
C LEU A 63 2.42 -1.17 -10.39
N ILE A 64 3.21 -0.49 -9.57
CA ILE A 64 3.55 0.92 -9.78
C ILE A 64 5.06 1.05 -9.93
N THR A 65 5.50 1.79 -10.94
CA THR A 65 6.89 2.21 -11.06
C THR A 65 7.09 3.50 -10.27
N VAL A 66 7.97 3.48 -9.29
CA VAL A 66 8.19 4.58 -8.36
C VAL A 66 9.49 5.29 -8.71
N SER A 67 9.45 6.61 -8.72
CA SER A 67 10.62 7.46 -8.96
C SER A 67 10.63 8.62 -7.96
N ASN A 68 11.48 9.62 -8.19
CA ASN A 68 11.52 10.82 -7.35
C ASN A 68 10.34 11.77 -7.59
N ALA A 69 9.44 11.44 -8.51
CA ALA A 69 8.18 12.14 -8.71
C ALA A 69 7.06 11.32 -8.07
N LEU A 70 6.16 11.98 -7.36
CA LEU A 70 5.03 11.30 -6.73
C LEU A 70 4.18 10.59 -7.78
N THR A 71 4.00 9.31 -7.61
CA THR A 71 3.18 8.46 -8.49
C THR A 71 2.00 7.94 -7.68
N GLU A 72 0.80 8.12 -8.22
CA GLU A 72 -0.43 7.70 -7.58
C GLU A 72 -1.20 6.76 -8.51
N GLN A 73 -1.73 5.68 -7.96
CA GLN A 73 -2.56 4.75 -8.69
C GLN A 73 -3.87 4.52 -7.94
N ASN A 74 -4.98 4.82 -8.60
CA ASN A 74 -6.29 4.43 -8.10
C ASN A 74 -6.52 2.95 -8.40
N LEU A 75 -7.10 2.25 -7.43
CA LEU A 75 -7.53 0.87 -7.65
C LEU A 75 -8.88 0.93 -8.33
N GLY A 76 -8.98 0.40 -9.54
CA GLY A 76 -10.17 0.50 -10.38
C GLY A 76 -11.43 -0.01 -9.71
N ALA A 77 -11.33 -1.07 -8.93
CA ALA A 77 -12.35 -1.51 -8.00
C ALA A 77 -11.75 -1.47 -6.61
N SER A 78 -12.44 -0.86 -5.66
CA SER A 78 -11.95 -0.77 -4.29
C SER A 78 -11.70 -2.17 -3.71
N VAL A 79 -10.57 -2.33 -3.05
CA VAL A 79 -10.19 -3.59 -2.43
C VAL A 79 -10.62 -3.57 -0.97
N VAL A 80 -11.47 -4.49 -0.58
CA VAL A 80 -11.93 -4.62 0.81
C VAL A 80 -11.04 -5.62 1.54
N VAL A 81 -10.46 -5.17 2.65
CA VAL A 81 -9.62 -5.99 3.50
C VAL A 81 -10.40 -6.34 4.76
N ASP A 82 -10.78 -7.59 4.89
CA ASP A 82 -11.64 -8.07 5.96
C ASP A 82 -10.90 -8.15 7.28
N ALA A 83 -11.47 -7.54 8.32
CA ALA A 83 -10.90 -7.55 9.67
C ALA A 83 -10.94 -8.93 10.34
N THR A 84 -11.69 -9.88 9.80
CA THR A 84 -11.74 -11.24 10.36
C THR A 84 -10.59 -12.12 9.89
N THR A 85 -9.83 -11.68 8.88
CA THR A 85 -8.68 -12.44 8.37
C THR A 85 -7.58 -12.50 9.42
N ALA A 86 -7.03 -13.67 9.65
CA ALA A 86 -6.07 -13.89 10.74
C ALA A 86 -4.78 -13.07 10.59
N SER A 87 -4.24 -12.94 9.37
CA SER A 87 -2.97 -12.24 9.15
C SER A 87 -3.06 -10.73 9.33
N LYS A 88 -4.16 -10.14 8.91
CA LYS A 88 -4.43 -8.69 9.07
C LYS A 88 -3.22 -7.83 8.71
N GLU A 89 -2.68 -8.04 7.52
CA GLU A 89 -1.45 -7.36 7.09
C GLU A 89 -1.65 -6.68 5.75
N ILE A 90 -1.22 -5.42 5.68
CA ILE A 90 -1.13 -4.68 4.43
C ILE A 90 0.35 -4.36 4.23
N ALA A 91 0.88 -4.77 3.08
CA ALA A 91 2.29 -4.61 2.77
C ALA A 91 2.46 -4.25 1.30
N ILE A 92 3.68 -3.89 0.93
CA ILE A 92 4.08 -3.77 -0.47
C ILE A 92 5.25 -4.71 -0.73
N GLU A 93 5.36 -5.18 -1.98
CA GLU A 93 6.52 -5.93 -2.46
C GLU A 93 7.33 -5.02 -3.36
N VAL A 94 8.59 -4.80 -3.00
CA VAL A 94 9.51 -4.01 -3.82
C VAL A 94 10.22 -4.94 -4.79
N THR A 95 10.19 -4.59 -6.08
CA THR A 95 10.88 -5.31 -7.13
C THR A 95 11.60 -4.32 -8.05
N SER A 96 12.47 -4.82 -8.91
CA SER A 96 13.18 -4.00 -9.91
C SER A 96 13.84 -2.76 -9.31
N ASN A 97 14.40 -2.90 -8.12
CA ASN A 97 15.05 -1.80 -7.43
C ASN A 97 16.31 -1.37 -8.18
N SER A 98 16.43 -0.08 -8.47
CA SER A 98 17.61 0.53 -9.11
C SER A 98 18.03 1.73 -8.28
N SER A 99 18.84 1.47 -7.27
CA SER A 99 19.40 2.49 -6.37
C SER A 99 18.33 3.38 -5.71
N ALA A 100 17.16 2.82 -5.45
CA ALA A 100 16.09 3.57 -4.80
C ALA A 100 16.47 3.89 -3.36
N GLN A 101 16.12 5.09 -2.92
CA GLN A 101 16.35 5.55 -1.55
C GLN A 101 15.14 6.29 -1.01
N ASP A 102 14.94 6.17 0.31
CA ASP A 102 13.91 6.90 1.05
C ASP A 102 12.52 6.72 0.43
N LEU A 103 12.05 5.49 0.39
CA LEU A 103 10.75 5.17 -0.18
C LEU A 103 9.62 5.62 0.76
N GLU A 104 8.74 6.48 0.24
CA GLU A 104 7.52 6.89 0.92
C GLU A 104 6.33 6.25 0.24
N VAL A 105 5.46 5.63 1.03
CA VAL A 105 4.24 5.00 0.54
C VAL A 105 3.05 5.48 1.36
N THR A 106 2.00 5.91 0.69
CA THR A 106 0.73 6.27 1.32
C THR A 106 -0.38 5.42 0.72
N ILE A 107 -1.16 4.78 1.57
CA ILE A 107 -2.32 4.02 1.15
C ILE A 107 -3.57 4.77 1.59
N ALA A 108 -4.34 5.23 0.61
CA ALA A 108 -5.59 5.92 0.86
C ALA A 108 -6.70 4.88 1.05
N ALA A 109 -7.39 4.96 2.16
CA ALA A 109 -8.38 3.96 2.53
C ALA A 109 -9.57 4.59 3.23
N ALA A 110 -10.61 3.80 3.43
CA ALA A 110 -11.75 4.17 4.26
C ALA A 110 -12.10 3.01 5.19
N ILE A 111 -12.48 3.33 6.40
CA ILE A 111 -12.98 2.35 7.34
C ILE A 111 -14.47 2.20 7.12
N THR A 112 -14.95 0.98 7.04
CA THR A 112 -16.37 0.71 6.89
C THR A 112 -16.98 0.33 8.25
N ASN A 113 -17.98 1.08 8.66
CA ASN A 113 -18.69 0.85 9.91
C ASN A 113 -20.05 0.21 9.62
N VAL A 114 -20.01 -0.93 8.99
CA VAL A 114 -21.25 -1.61 8.62
C VAL A 114 -21.41 -2.87 9.45
#